data_5366c73d2610b5fc06dbefe76b2f4ebf
#
_entry.id   5366c73d2610b5fc06dbefe76b2f4ebf
#
_cell.length_a   1.000
_cell.length_b   1.000
_cell.length_c   1.000
_cell.angle_alpha   90.00
_cell.angle_beta   90.00
_cell.angle_gamma   90.00
#
_symmetry.space_group_name_H-M   'P 1'
#
loop_
_entity.id
_entity.type
_entity.pdbx_description
1 polymer ?
#
loop_
_entity_poly.entity_id
_entity_poly.type
_entity_poly.pdbx_seq_one_letter_code
_entity_poly.pdbx_strand_id
1 'polypeptide(L)'
;MTKAIISSLMATVLAMAAMPVCAQEVSSEPTVLTLEQALEIALSENISVKVADKEIERTGYARKGSYASLFPQIDGSGSYSRTIKKQVMYMDFDMSSLGGGMGGGAMGGDTEIPEGIETKAGSKGGNGGGIEVGRWNSFSAGVSASMPLINAQLWQSIKLSAQDVELAVEKARSSRLETVTQVKQAYYSVLLAKEAFDVYKKVYENAMANLEKTEQRYNVGKASELEYVRSKSAVQNAIPNVYDSESSINLALWQLKAVMGIGLDENIDVAGCLADHAGNMIHDVYAHDEIVLDDNSTMRQLAIQAEQIANTIKLQKYASLPSLAVAYAYNLNAMTNDFDFKNYNWSPYSYVGFSLQIPIFAGGKRYHAVRQAQVQKAEFDLQLDNTERQLKIAIRQYLKQMETGMKTYESAQAAVETAQKAYDIASQSYNLGRSTITDLNDAQLALTQAQLGMSQAVYNYVNAKANLEQTLGHDFSENE
;
A
#
# COMPACT_ATOMS: atom_id res chain seq x y z
N MET A 1 9.84 54.27 -18.17
CA MET A 1 8.69 53.61 -17.50
C MET A 1 9.02 52.26 -16.85
N THR A 2 10.15 51.64 -17.10
CA THR A 2 10.53 50.31 -16.54
C THR A 2 11.15 50.32 -15.14
N LYS A 3 11.66 51.43 -14.64
CA LYS A 3 12.22 51.54 -13.27
C LYS A 3 11.21 51.73 -12.15
N ALA A 4 10.02 52.25 -12.46
CA ALA A 4 8.95 52.48 -11.47
C ALA A 4 8.18 51.18 -11.13
N ILE A 5 8.12 50.21 -12.04
CA ILE A 5 7.39 48.92 -11.86
C ILE A 5 8.20 47.96 -10.96
N ILE A 6 9.54 47.98 -11.03
CA ILE A 6 10.41 47.13 -10.20
C ILE A 6 10.45 47.62 -8.76
N SER A 7 10.36 48.93 -8.53
CA SER A 7 10.31 49.53 -7.18
C SER A 7 8.98 49.22 -6.45
N SER A 8 7.86 49.16 -7.19
CA SER A 8 6.55 48.82 -6.62
C SER A 8 6.40 47.33 -6.28
N LEU A 9 7.04 46.44 -7.07
CA LEU A 9 7.01 44.98 -6.80
C LEU A 9 7.87 44.61 -5.59
N MET A 10 8.96 45.32 -5.33
CA MET A 10 9.84 45.07 -4.20
C MET A 10 9.28 45.57 -2.85
N ALA A 11 8.45 46.62 -2.88
CA ALA A 11 7.75 47.13 -1.69
C ALA A 11 6.57 46.23 -1.26
N THR A 12 5.91 45.52 -2.19
CA THR A 12 4.83 44.58 -1.88
C THR A 12 5.33 43.24 -1.33
N VAL A 13 6.53 42.79 -1.68
CA VAL A 13 7.15 41.56 -1.15
C VAL A 13 7.70 41.78 0.30
N LEU A 14 8.10 43.00 0.65
CA LEU A 14 8.58 43.30 2.01
C LEU A 14 7.45 43.52 3.04
N ALA A 15 6.22 43.81 2.58
CA ALA A 15 5.07 43.96 3.47
C ALA A 15 4.36 42.66 3.85
N MET A 16 4.67 41.52 3.19
CA MET A 16 4.16 40.19 3.55
C MET A 16 5.00 39.42 4.58
N ALA A 17 6.14 39.99 5.02
CA ALA A 17 7.02 39.34 5.99
C ALA A 17 6.75 39.70 7.46
N ALA A 18 5.68 40.45 7.76
CA ALA A 18 5.32 40.83 9.12
C ALA A 18 3.89 40.40 9.49
N MET A 19 3.50 39.17 9.16
CA MET A 19 2.42 38.55 9.91
C MET A 19 3.01 38.02 11.22
N PRO A 20 2.44 38.41 12.39
CA PRO A 20 2.79 37.75 13.62
C PRO A 20 2.43 36.26 13.44
N VAL A 21 3.40 35.39 13.53
CA VAL A 21 3.17 33.99 13.83
C VAL A 21 2.44 34.02 15.17
N CYS A 22 1.10 33.93 15.16
CA CYS A 22 0.37 33.51 16.33
C CYS A 22 0.94 32.13 16.65
N ALA A 23 1.84 32.08 17.61
CA ALA A 23 2.10 30.87 18.35
C ALA A 23 0.74 30.46 18.91
N GLN A 24 0.14 29.45 18.29
CA GLN A 24 -0.99 28.76 18.85
C GLN A 24 -0.46 28.18 20.17
N GLU A 25 -0.87 28.79 21.28
CA GLU A 25 -0.64 28.23 22.62
C GLU A 25 -1.21 26.80 22.52
N VAL A 26 -0.32 25.81 22.53
CA VAL A 26 -0.70 24.42 22.72
C VAL A 26 -1.46 24.39 24.02
N SER A 27 -2.77 24.16 23.96
CA SER A 27 -3.61 24.02 25.14
C SER A 27 -2.97 22.96 26.02
N SER A 28 -2.61 23.34 27.25
CA SER A 28 -1.89 22.48 28.18
C SER A 28 -2.73 21.30 28.70
N GLU A 29 -4.00 21.28 28.40
CA GLU A 29 -4.90 20.17 28.79
C GLU A 29 -4.95 19.11 27.70
N PRO A 30 -4.77 17.83 28.06
CA PRO A 30 -4.85 16.73 27.09
C PRO A 30 -6.27 16.62 26.55
N THR A 31 -6.38 16.45 25.23
CA THR A 31 -7.68 16.13 24.59
C THR A 31 -8.02 14.68 24.91
N VAL A 32 -9.05 14.48 25.72
CA VAL A 32 -9.52 13.12 26.07
C VAL A 32 -10.37 12.57 24.95
N LEU A 33 -9.92 11.47 24.35
CA LEU A 33 -10.58 10.82 23.22
C LEU A 33 -11.35 9.58 23.68
N THR A 34 -12.57 9.43 23.17
CA THR A 34 -13.28 8.14 23.22
C THR A 34 -12.79 7.19 22.13
N LEU A 35 -13.09 5.90 22.22
CA LEU A 35 -12.72 4.92 21.20
C LEU A 35 -13.30 5.30 19.82
N GLU A 36 -14.56 5.75 19.78
CA GLU A 36 -15.23 6.17 18.55
C GLU A 36 -14.51 7.35 17.88
N GLN A 37 -14.16 8.37 18.67
CA GLN A 37 -13.43 9.53 18.17
C GLN A 37 -12.03 9.13 17.65
N ALA A 38 -11.34 8.23 18.35
CA ALA A 38 -10.05 7.72 17.92
C ALA A 38 -10.16 6.94 16.59
N LEU A 39 -11.24 6.17 16.40
CA LEU A 39 -11.53 5.45 15.15
C LEU A 39 -11.84 6.43 14.01
N GLU A 40 -12.65 7.45 14.23
CA GLU A 40 -12.99 8.46 13.21
C GLU A 40 -11.74 9.21 12.75
N ILE A 41 -10.89 9.66 13.68
CA ILE A 41 -9.62 10.30 13.36
C ILE A 41 -8.73 9.36 12.56
N ALA A 42 -8.58 8.11 12.99
CA ALA A 42 -7.74 7.14 12.30
C ALA A 42 -8.22 6.84 10.88
N LEU A 43 -9.51 6.68 10.66
CA LEU A 43 -10.05 6.44 9.32
C LEU A 43 -9.87 7.62 8.38
N SER A 44 -9.75 8.86 8.91
CA SER A 44 -9.50 10.06 8.11
C SER A 44 -8.01 10.37 7.94
N GLU A 45 -7.17 10.13 8.95
CA GLU A 45 -5.79 10.59 8.99
C GLU A 45 -4.75 9.49 8.77
N ASN A 46 -5.09 8.22 9.01
CA ASN A 46 -4.14 7.11 8.90
C ASN A 46 -3.53 7.02 7.48
N ILE A 47 -2.20 6.92 7.44
CA ILE A 47 -1.44 6.89 6.19
C ILE A 47 -1.78 5.67 5.34
N SER A 48 -2.00 4.49 5.95
CA SER A 48 -2.33 3.26 5.22
C SER A 48 -3.67 3.37 4.50
N VAL A 49 -4.67 3.98 5.13
CA VAL A 49 -5.98 4.25 4.52
C VAL A 49 -5.84 5.24 3.37
N LYS A 50 -5.12 6.36 3.57
CA LYS A 50 -4.86 7.34 2.52
C LYS A 50 -4.11 6.75 1.32
N VAL A 51 -3.12 5.87 1.56
CA VAL A 51 -2.40 5.15 0.50
C VAL A 51 -3.33 4.22 -0.25
N ALA A 52 -4.20 3.48 0.44
CA ALA A 52 -5.17 2.59 -0.19
C ALA A 52 -6.18 3.36 -1.06
N ASP A 53 -6.65 4.54 -0.62
CA ASP A 53 -7.52 5.39 -1.42
C ASP A 53 -6.80 5.94 -2.67
N LYS A 54 -5.53 6.30 -2.57
CA LYS A 54 -4.70 6.69 -3.72
C LYS A 54 -4.45 5.53 -4.68
N GLU A 55 -4.38 4.30 -4.20
CA GLU A 55 -4.27 3.11 -5.05
C GLU A 55 -5.54 2.88 -5.88
N ILE A 56 -6.74 3.13 -5.32
CA ILE A 56 -7.99 3.13 -6.08
C ILE A 56 -7.94 4.19 -7.20
N GLU A 57 -7.50 5.38 -6.87
CA GLU A 57 -7.36 6.46 -7.87
C GLU A 57 -6.37 6.07 -8.98
N ARG A 58 -5.20 5.53 -8.60
CA ARG A 58 -4.16 5.07 -9.53
C ARG A 58 -4.67 3.99 -10.48
N THR A 59 -5.33 2.96 -9.95
CA THR A 59 -5.90 1.88 -10.76
C THR A 59 -7.05 2.36 -11.62
N GLY A 60 -7.84 3.34 -11.15
CA GLY A 60 -8.86 4.02 -11.93
C GLY A 60 -8.28 4.73 -13.17
N TYR A 61 -7.15 5.44 -13.03
CA TYR A 61 -6.44 6.04 -14.18
C TYR A 61 -5.83 4.99 -15.10
N ALA A 62 -5.28 3.89 -14.55
CA ALA A 62 -4.76 2.77 -15.36
C ALA A 62 -5.88 2.16 -16.22
N ARG A 63 -7.09 1.98 -15.66
CA ARG A 63 -8.26 1.53 -16.42
C ARG A 63 -8.63 2.51 -17.53
N LYS A 64 -8.66 3.82 -17.26
CA LYS A 64 -8.89 4.84 -18.30
C LYS A 64 -7.82 4.77 -19.39
N GLY A 65 -6.54 4.57 -19.01
CA GLY A 65 -5.43 4.36 -19.93
C GLY A 65 -5.61 3.10 -20.80
N SER A 66 -6.16 2.02 -20.25
CA SER A 66 -6.47 0.81 -21.02
C SER A 66 -7.53 1.07 -22.11
N TYR A 67 -8.56 1.88 -21.82
CA TYR A 67 -9.54 2.31 -22.81
C TYR A 67 -8.92 3.21 -23.89
N ALA A 68 -7.92 4.02 -23.56
CA ALA A 68 -7.23 4.88 -24.52
C ALA A 68 -6.58 4.08 -25.66
N SER A 69 -6.22 2.82 -25.44
CA SER A 69 -5.69 1.91 -26.45
C SER A 69 -6.69 1.55 -27.57
N LEU A 70 -7.99 1.84 -27.38
CA LEU A 70 -9.02 1.67 -28.44
C LEU A 70 -9.09 2.85 -29.39
N PHE A 71 -8.54 4.00 -29.00
CA PHE A 71 -8.58 5.21 -29.79
C PHE A 71 -7.35 5.31 -30.72
N PRO A 72 -7.41 6.15 -31.79
CA PRO A 72 -6.29 6.36 -32.66
C PRO A 72 -5.06 6.85 -31.88
N GLN A 73 -3.92 6.17 -32.08
CA GLN A 73 -2.63 6.62 -31.58
C GLN A 73 -1.99 7.44 -32.70
N ILE A 74 -1.62 8.69 -32.42
CA ILE A 74 -1.05 9.61 -33.39
C ILE A 74 0.38 9.92 -32.96
N ASP A 75 1.35 9.56 -33.81
CA ASP A 75 2.76 9.73 -33.55
C ASP A 75 3.40 10.61 -34.63
N GLY A 76 4.24 11.55 -34.22
CA GLY A 76 5.10 12.31 -35.09
C GLY A 76 6.53 11.74 -35.05
N SER A 77 7.14 11.54 -36.21
CA SER A 77 8.52 11.05 -36.31
C SER A 77 9.35 11.94 -37.22
N GLY A 78 10.62 12.11 -36.86
CA GLY A 78 11.62 12.78 -37.74
C GLY A 78 12.91 12.02 -37.65
N SER A 79 13.53 11.77 -38.80
CA SER A 79 14.81 11.13 -38.81
C SER A 79 15.75 11.77 -39.86
N TYR A 80 17.01 11.79 -39.55
CA TYR A 80 18.10 12.14 -40.45
C TYR A 80 19.07 10.97 -40.47
N SER A 81 19.46 10.57 -41.68
CA SER A 81 20.52 9.57 -41.88
C SER A 81 21.52 10.04 -42.89
N ARG A 82 22.81 9.86 -42.61
CA ARG A 82 23.89 10.07 -43.54
C ARG A 82 24.44 8.73 -43.99
N THR A 83 24.41 8.49 -45.28
CA THR A 83 24.99 7.31 -45.90
C THR A 83 26.52 7.41 -45.86
N ILE A 84 27.21 6.43 -45.30
CA ILE A 84 28.69 6.37 -45.27
C ILE A 84 29.21 5.75 -46.56
N LYS A 85 28.50 4.75 -47.09
CA LYS A 85 28.82 4.09 -48.36
C LYS A 85 27.51 3.89 -49.12
N LYS A 86 27.44 4.41 -50.35
CA LYS A 86 26.26 4.27 -51.20
C LYS A 86 26.01 2.81 -51.55
N GLN A 87 24.75 2.43 -51.68
CA GLN A 87 24.38 1.11 -52.15
C GLN A 87 24.64 0.99 -53.65
N VAL A 88 25.29 -0.10 -54.03
CA VAL A 88 25.51 -0.43 -55.45
C VAL A 88 24.41 -1.42 -55.86
N MET A 89 23.59 -1.02 -56.83
CA MET A 89 22.58 -1.89 -57.42
C MET A 89 23.14 -2.50 -58.68
N TYR A 90 23.26 -3.82 -58.70
CA TYR A 90 23.66 -4.57 -59.88
C TYR A 90 22.38 -4.90 -60.65
N MET A 91 22.19 -4.24 -61.83
CA MET A 91 21.12 -4.58 -62.73
C MET A 91 21.74 -5.34 -63.92
N ASP A 92 21.30 -6.58 -64.07
CA ASP A 92 21.58 -7.34 -65.29
C ASP A 92 20.66 -6.86 -66.42
N PHE A 93 21.01 -5.70 -67.00
CA PHE A 93 20.34 -5.20 -68.19
C PHE A 93 21.11 -5.69 -69.38
N ASP A 94 20.64 -6.72 -70.09
CA ASP A 94 21.15 -7.12 -71.37
C ASP A 94 20.72 -6.08 -72.44
N MET A 95 21.57 -5.08 -72.67
CA MET A 95 21.38 -4.05 -73.69
C MET A 95 21.46 -4.61 -75.08
N SER A 96 21.85 -5.86 -75.28
CA SER A 96 21.99 -6.48 -76.62
C SER A 96 20.60 -6.78 -77.22
N SER A 97 19.56 -6.91 -76.39
CA SER A 97 18.16 -7.16 -76.85
C SER A 97 17.43 -5.90 -77.36
N LEU A 98 17.95 -4.71 -77.13
CA LEU A 98 17.36 -3.44 -77.60
C LEU A 98 18.09 -2.86 -78.82
N GLY A 99 19.17 -3.44 -79.19
CA GLY A 99 20.06 -2.95 -80.25
C GLY A 99 19.84 -3.57 -81.66
N GLY A 100 18.81 -4.36 -81.85
CA GLY A 100 18.46 -5.02 -83.12
C GLY A 100 17.36 -4.32 -83.92
N GLY A 101 17.66 -3.16 -84.55
CA GLY A 101 16.76 -2.64 -85.60
C GLY A 101 16.40 -1.16 -85.47
N MET A 102 17.32 -0.29 -85.80
CA MET A 102 17.03 0.88 -86.67
C MET A 102 18.29 1.66 -86.93
N GLY A 103 18.69 1.59 -88.24
CA GLY A 103 19.73 2.41 -88.77
C GLY A 103 19.36 3.87 -88.84
N GLY A 104 20.32 4.74 -88.62
CA GLY A 104 20.52 6.07 -89.16
C GLY A 104 19.35 7.01 -89.14
N GLY A 105 19.32 7.92 -88.13
CA GLY A 105 18.48 9.11 -88.16
C GLY A 105 18.86 10.03 -87.05
N ALA A 106 19.66 11.05 -87.31
CA ALA A 106 19.95 12.15 -86.45
C ALA A 106 18.64 12.91 -86.12
N MET A 107 18.21 12.91 -84.93
CA MET A 107 17.32 13.96 -84.33
C MET A 107 17.79 14.26 -82.94
N GLY A 108 18.30 15.52 -82.81
CA GLY A 108 18.50 16.13 -81.51
C GLY A 108 17.14 16.30 -80.79
N GLY A 109 17.07 15.72 -79.67
CA GLY A 109 15.99 15.94 -78.71
C GLY A 109 16.61 15.83 -77.34
N ASP A 110 16.70 16.98 -76.66
CA ASP A 110 17.10 17.10 -75.25
C ASP A 110 16.12 16.28 -74.40
N THR A 111 16.48 15.07 -74.12
CA THR A 111 15.87 14.29 -73.04
C THR A 111 16.63 14.59 -71.73
N GLU A 112 16.14 15.53 -70.96
CA GLU A 112 16.66 15.77 -69.61
C GLU A 112 16.57 14.46 -68.81
N ILE A 113 17.74 13.92 -68.51
CA ILE A 113 17.92 12.83 -67.57
C ILE A 113 17.61 13.42 -66.21
N PRO A 114 16.71 12.85 -65.39
CA PRO A 114 16.42 13.38 -64.06
C PRO A 114 17.70 13.52 -63.23
N GLU A 115 18.00 14.73 -62.75
CA GLU A 115 19.11 15.00 -61.85
C GLU A 115 19.09 14.06 -60.66
N GLY A 116 20.06 13.17 -60.58
CA GLY A 116 20.24 12.25 -59.47
C GLY A 116 20.85 10.91 -59.79
N ILE A 117 21.07 10.63 -61.11
CA ILE A 117 21.79 9.40 -61.51
C ILE A 117 23.18 9.83 -62.04
N GLU A 118 24.19 9.85 -61.17
CA GLU A 118 25.57 9.97 -61.58
C GLU A 118 26.01 8.61 -62.14
N THR A 119 25.98 8.42 -63.49
CA THR A 119 26.57 7.33 -64.16
C THR A 119 28.05 7.62 -64.31
N LYS A 120 28.92 7.09 -63.44
CA LYS A 120 30.33 6.97 -63.71
C LYS A 120 30.53 5.90 -64.81
N ALA A 121 30.53 6.30 -66.08
CA ALA A 121 30.99 5.48 -67.20
C ALA A 121 32.51 5.29 -67.04
N GLY A 122 32.93 4.30 -66.31
CA GLY A 122 34.29 3.85 -66.10
C GLY A 122 34.55 2.67 -66.98
N SER A 123 35.08 2.97 -68.19
CA SER A 123 36.07 2.22 -69.04
C SER A 123 36.32 0.76 -68.68
N LYS A 124 36.13 -0.07 -69.72
CA LYS A 124 36.83 -1.33 -70.05
C LYS A 124 36.65 -2.57 -69.16
N GLY A 125 35.85 -3.48 -69.65
CA GLY A 125 36.17 -4.91 -69.63
C GLY A 125 35.88 -5.61 -68.29
N GLY A 126 34.73 -6.27 -68.17
CA GLY A 126 34.49 -7.22 -67.11
C GLY A 126 33.12 -7.05 -66.47
N ASN A 127 32.30 -8.03 -66.66
CA ASN A 127 31.03 -8.40 -65.99
C ASN A 127 30.61 -7.59 -64.75
N GLY A 128 29.53 -6.85 -64.80
CA GLY A 128 28.84 -6.36 -63.60
C GLY A 128 29.11 -4.89 -63.26
N GLY A 129 28.71 -3.92 -64.14
CA GLY A 129 28.64 -2.49 -63.78
C GLY A 129 27.49 -2.23 -62.79
N GLY A 130 27.81 -2.13 -61.53
CA GLY A 130 26.79 -1.70 -60.53
C GLY A 130 26.61 -0.17 -60.59
N ILE A 131 25.35 0.28 -60.49
CA ILE A 131 24.99 1.70 -60.41
C ILE A 131 24.89 2.08 -58.94
N GLU A 132 25.62 3.11 -58.47
CA GLU A 132 25.48 3.66 -57.14
C GLU A 132 24.13 4.38 -57.01
N VAL A 133 23.29 3.90 -56.11
CA VAL A 133 21.94 4.45 -55.88
C VAL A 133 21.91 5.15 -54.54
N GLY A 134 21.22 6.28 -54.48
CA GLY A 134 20.99 7.04 -53.23
C GLY A 134 21.84 8.28 -53.12
N ARG A 135 21.43 9.16 -52.18
CA ARG A 135 22.15 10.41 -51.87
C ARG A 135 22.82 10.29 -50.50
N TRP A 136 23.75 11.19 -50.19
CA TRP A 136 24.50 11.14 -48.96
C TRP A 136 23.65 11.43 -47.72
N ASN A 137 22.67 12.35 -47.83
CA ASN A 137 21.81 12.75 -46.72
C ASN A 137 20.37 12.37 -47.05
N SER A 138 19.70 11.78 -46.11
CA SER A 138 18.28 11.43 -46.17
C SER A 138 17.57 12.00 -44.94
N PHE A 139 16.57 12.82 -45.19
CA PHE A 139 15.67 13.39 -44.18
C PHE A 139 14.29 12.78 -44.34
N SER A 140 13.68 12.36 -43.24
CA SER A 140 12.29 11.98 -43.27
C SER A 140 11.56 12.60 -42.06
N ALA A 141 10.38 13.10 -42.28
CA ALA A 141 9.48 13.58 -41.26
C ALA A 141 8.07 13.07 -41.59
N GLY A 142 7.31 12.70 -40.58
CA GLY A 142 5.98 12.18 -40.83
C GLY A 142 5.11 12.16 -39.61
N VAL A 143 3.82 12.03 -39.89
CA VAL A 143 2.77 11.80 -38.88
C VAL A 143 2.09 10.49 -39.25
N SER A 144 1.99 9.60 -38.26
CA SER A 144 1.26 8.34 -38.42
C SER A 144 0.14 8.24 -37.39
N ALA A 145 -1.00 7.70 -37.79
CA ALA A 145 -2.10 7.38 -36.91
C ALA A 145 -2.44 5.90 -37.07
N SER A 146 -2.57 5.17 -35.98
CA SER A 146 -2.97 3.77 -36.00
C SER A 146 -4.09 3.52 -34.98
N MET A 147 -5.04 2.66 -35.35
CA MET A 147 -6.17 2.30 -34.49
C MET A 147 -6.51 0.83 -34.65
N PRO A 148 -6.60 0.05 -33.56
CA PRO A 148 -7.12 -1.31 -33.62
C PRO A 148 -8.63 -1.27 -33.84
N LEU A 149 -9.12 -1.95 -34.87
CA LEU A 149 -10.57 -2.08 -35.17
C LEU A 149 -11.16 -3.33 -34.51
N ILE A 150 -10.42 -4.44 -34.61
CA ILE A 150 -10.84 -5.73 -34.00
C ILE A 150 -9.61 -6.32 -33.31
N ASN A 151 -9.65 -6.40 -31.98
CA ASN A 151 -8.62 -7.04 -31.18
C ASN A 151 -9.21 -7.62 -29.89
N ALA A 152 -9.45 -8.93 -29.90
CA ALA A 152 -10.07 -9.64 -28.77
C ALA A 152 -9.19 -9.61 -27.50
N GLN A 153 -7.85 -9.62 -27.64
CA GLN A 153 -6.94 -9.48 -26.49
C GLN A 153 -7.09 -8.13 -25.83
N LEU A 154 -7.22 -7.06 -26.62
CA LEU A 154 -7.36 -5.71 -26.09
C LEU A 154 -8.66 -5.57 -25.28
N TRP A 155 -9.78 -6.07 -25.78
CA TRP A 155 -11.03 -6.09 -25.02
C TRP A 155 -10.93 -6.89 -23.72
N GLN A 156 -10.21 -8.01 -23.73
CA GLN A 156 -10.01 -8.82 -22.53
C GLN A 156 -9.06 -8.14 -21.54
N SER A 157 -8.05 -7.40 -22.01
CA SER A 157 -7.16 -6.63 -21.12
C SER A 157 -7.88 -5.47 -20.43
N ILE A 158 -8.84 -4.83 -21.12
CA ILE A 158 -9.71 -3.82 -20.51
C ILE A 158 -10.59 -4.42 -19.40
N LYS A 159 -11.10 -5.63 -19.61
CA LYS A 159 -11.86 -6.34 -18.56
C LYS A 159 -10.97 -6.65 -17.34
N LEU A 160 -9.73 -7.09 -17.55
CA LEU A 160 -8.77 -7.31 -16.47
C LEU A 160 -8.47 -6.00 -15.70
N SER A 161 -8.27 -4.90 -16.42
CA SER A 161 -8.04 -3.60 -15.79
C SER A 161 -9.25 -3.11 -14.97
N ALA A 162 -10.49 -3.52 -15.32
CA ALA A 162 -11.65 -3.24 -14.48
C ALA A 162 -11.62 -4.03 -13.16
N GLN A 163 -11.18 -5.29 -13.22
CA GLN A 163 -11.00 -6.14 -12.04
C GLN A 163 -9.84 -5.69 -11.15
N ASP A 164 -8.81 -5.03 -11.72
CA ASP A 164 -7.74 -4.41 -10.91
C ASP A 164 -8.30 -3.29 -10.02
N VAL A 165 -9.27 -2.50 -10.52
CA VAL A 165 -9.95 -1.48 -9.73
C VAL A 165 -10.78 -2.12 -8.61
N GLU A 166 -11.53 -3.18 -8.93
CA GLU A 166 -12.34 -3.92 -7.96
C GLU A 166 -11.45 -4.52 -6.84
N LEU A 167 -10.31 -5.09 -7.20
CA LEU A 167 -9.33 -5.59 -6.25
C LEU A 167 -8.75 -4.47 -5.38
N ALA A 168 -8.48 -3.28 -5.95
CA ALA A 168 -7.99 -2.13 -5.21
C ALA A 168 -9.02 -1.62 -4.19
N VAL A 169 -10.31 -1.61 -4.55
CA VAL A 169 -11.41 -1.25 -3.64
C VAL A 169 -11.49 -2.23 -2.46
N GLU A 170 -11.41 -3.55 -2.72
CA GLU A 170 -11.47 -4.55 -1.66
C GLU A 170 -10.21 -4.52 -0.77
N LYS A 171 -9.03 -4.20 -1.32
CA LYS A 171 -7.81 -3.95 -0.54
C LYS A 171 -7.95 -2.72 0.35
N ALA A 172 -8.58 -1.66 -0.13
CA ALA A 172 -8.84 -0.47 0.68
C ALA A 172 -9.81 -0.76 1.82
N ARG A 173 -10.85 -1.59 1.58
CA ARG A 173 -11.73 -2.09 2.64
C ARG A 173 -10.94 -2.89 3.69
N SER A 174 -10.06 -3.79 3.26
CA SER A 174 -9.17 -4.55 4.15
C SER A 174 -8.28 -3.63 5.00
N SER A 175 -7.69 -2.60 4.39
CA SER A 175 -6.84 -1.63 5.10
C SER A 175 -7.62 -0.83 6.17
N ARG A 176 -8.87 -0.47 5.89
CA ARG A 176 -9.74 0.20 6.88
C ARG A 176 -10.06 -0.73 8.05
N LEU A 177 -10.46 -1.98 7.79
CA LEU A 177 -10.72 -2.98 8.84
C LEU A 177 -9.48 -3.23 9.71
N GLU A 178 -8.31 -3.35 9.08
CA GLU A 178 -7.05 -3.51 9.79
C GLU A 178 -6.72 -2.29 10.66
N THR A 179 -6.91 -1.07 10.13
CA THR A 179 -6.71 0.17 10.89
C THR A 179 -7.65 0.24 12.10
N VAL A 180 -8.93 -0.10 11.94
CA VAL A 180 -9.89 -0.17 13.05
C VAL A 180 -9.40 -1.13 14.14
N THR A 181 -8.94 -2.31 13.77
CA THR A 181 -8.43 -3.30 14.72
C THR A 181 -7.17 -2.80 15.43
N GLN A 182 -6.22 -2.20 14.70
CA GLN A 182 -4.99 -1.65 15.28
C GLN A 182 -5.28 -0.49 16.25
N VAL A 183 -6.25 0.38 15.93
CA VAL A 183 -6.68 1.46 16.84
C VAL A 183 -7.31 0.88 18.10
N LYS A 184 -8.22 -0.09 17.99
CA LYS A 184 -8.82 -0.77 19.15
C LYS A 184 -7.74 -1.37 20.06
N GLN A 185 -6.79 -2.10 19.49
CA GLN A 185 -5.68 -2.72 20.22
C GLN A 185 -4.78 -1.69 20.91
N ALA A 186 -4.41 -0.62 20.21
CA ALA A 186 -3.60 0.45 20.77
C ALA A 186 -4.35 1.21 21.89
N TYR A 187 -5.64 1.49 21.70
CA TYR A 187 -6.49 2.13 22.69
C TYR A 187 -6.60 1.31 23.99
N TYR A 188 -6.89 0.01 23.87
CA TYR A 188 -6.95 -0.89 25.02
C TYR A 188 -5.59 -1.09 25.68
N SER A 189 -4.49 -0.99 24.93
CA SER A 189 -3.14 -1.01 25.48
C SER A 189 -2.87 0.22 26.37
N VAL A 190 -3.37 1.41 25.98
CA VAL A 190 -3.28 2.60 26.84
C VAL A 190 -4.09 2.41 28.13
N LEU A 191 -5.33 1.87 28.03
CA LEU A 191 -6.15 1.60 29.21
C LEU A 191 -5.46 0.60 30.16
N LEU A 192 -4.87 -0.48 29.63
CA LEU A 192 -4.10 -1.45 30.42
C LEU A 192 -2.90 -0.79 31.13
N ALA A 193 -2.16 0.06 30.42
CA ALA A 193 -1.02 0.76 31.01
C ALA A 193 -1.45 1.72 32.13
N LYS A 194 -2.58 2.42 31.97
CA LYS A 194 -3.15 3.29 33.01
C LYS A 194 -3.58 2.50 34.25
N GLU A 195 -4.28 1.38 34.07
CA GLU A 195 -4.67 0.52 35.20
C GLU A 195 -3.44 -0.04 35.95
N ALA A 196 -2.41 -0.46 35.20
CA ALA A 196 -1.18 -0.92 35.81
C ALA A 196 -0.47 0.21 36.61
N PHE A 197 -0.46 1.44 36.08
CA PHE A 197 0.07 2.59 36.78
C PHE A 197 -0.70 2.87 38.08
N ASP A 198 -2.02 2.85 38.04
CA ASP A 198 -2.85 3.07 39.21
C ASP A 198 -2.61 2.01 40.29
N VAL A 199 -2.43 0.74 39.90
CA VAL A 199 -2.08 -0.35 40.81
C VAL A 199 -0.71 -0.09 41.45
N TYR A 200 0.34 0.19 40.67
CA TYR A 200 1.69 0.44 41.20
C TYR A 200 1.77 1.71 42.03
N LYS A 201 1.04 2.76 41.66
CA LYS A 201 0.93 3.98 42.46
C LYS A 201 0.32 3.71 43.83
N LYS A 202 -0.75 2.91 43.90
CA LYS A 202 -1.36 2.48 45.21
C LYS A 202 -0.37 1.65 46.03
N VAL A 203 0.40 0.76 45.41
CA VAL A 203 1.44 0.00 46.09
C VAL A 203 2.50 0.93 46.71
N TYR A 204 2.98 1.92 45.94
CA TYR A 204 3.91 2.93 46.44
C TYR A 204 3.32 3.75 47.59
N GLU A 205 2.10 4.25 47.46
CA GLU A 205 1.39 5.02 48.51
C GLU A 205 1.22 4.18 49.80
N ASN A 206 0.84 2.90 49.67
CA ASN A 206 0.74 1.98 50.80
C ASN A 206 2.10 1.72 51.46
N ALA A 207 3.17 1.54 50.65
CA ALA A 207 4.53 1.34 51.17
C ALA A 207 5.01 2.58 51.92
N MET A 208 4.75 3.80 51.43
CA MET A 208 5.06 5.06 52.09
C MET A 208 4.32 5.19 53.43
N ALA A 209 3.03 4.95 53.44
CA ALA A 209 2.22 4.99 54.66
C ALA A 209 2.69 3.95 55.71
N ASN A 210 3.11 2.78 55.26
CA ASN A 210 3.66 1.75 56.15
C ASN A 210 5.05 2.10 56.68
N LEU A 211 5.91 2.74 55.86
CA LEU A 211 7.21 3.25 56.30
C LEU A 211 7.04 4.31 57.39
N GLU A 212 6.17 5.30 57.17
CA GLU A 212 5.89 6.36 58.17
C GLU A 212 5.47 5.78 59.53
N LYS A 213 4.52 4.83 59.53
CA LYS A 213 4.07 4.15 60.74
C LYS A 213 5.18 3.36 61.41
N THR A 214 6.00 2.65 60.61
CA THR A 214 7.10 1.83 61.14
C THR A 214 8.19 2.72 61.72
N GLU A 215 8.52 3.88 61.12
CA GLU A 215 9.46 4.86 61.61
C GLU A 215 9.00 5.45 62.96
N GLN A 216 7.71 5.82 63.08
CA GLN A 216 7.15 6.27 64.34
C GLN A 216 7.28 5.24 65.45
N ARG A 217 7.02 3.93 65.11
CA ARG A 217 7.16 2.80 66.07
C ARG A 217 8.63 2.55 66.44
N TYR A 218 9.55 2.66 65.46
CA TYR A 218 10.98 2.52 65.71
C TYR A 218 11.53 3.59 66.63
N ASN A 219 11.15 4.85 66.42
CA ASN A 219 11.61 5.98 67.21
C ASN A 219 11.15 5.89 68.69
N VAL A 220 10.06 5.19 68.96
CA VAL A 220 9.58 4.93 70.35
C VAL A 220 9.97 3.54 70.86
N GLY A 221 10.88 2.83 70.16
CA GLY A 221 11.39 1.51 70.56
C GLY A 221 10.38 0.34 70.41
N LYS A 222 9.29 0.50 69.67
CA LYS A 222 8.24 -0.52 69.42
C LYS A 222 8.39 -1.31 68.13
N ALA A 223 9.32 -0.95 67.27
CA ALA A 223 9.68 -1.69 66.09
C ALA A 223 11.19 -1.94 66.04
N SER A 224 11.62 -3.02 65.42
CA SER A 224 13.05 -3.34 65.26
C SER A 224 13.65 -2.53 64.10
N GLU A 225 14.97 -2.36 64.16
CA GLU A 225 15.71 -1.74 63.04
C GLU A 225 15.51 -2.53 61.74
N LEU A 226 15.39 -3.85 61.78
CA LEU A 226 15.14 -4.72 60.65
C LEU A 226 13.76 -4.39 60.01
N GLU A 227 12.73 -4.18 60.81
CA GLU A 227 11.38 -3.77 60.30
C GLU A 227 11.44 -2.41 59.58
N TYR A 228 12.14 -1.45 60.19
CA TYR A 228 12.35 -0.12 59.60
C TYR A 228 13.09 -0.20 58.26
N VAL A 229 14.22 -0.93 58.20
CA VAL A 229 15.00 -1.12 56.98
C VAL A 229 14.18 -1.84 55.89
N ARG A 230 13.41 -2.86 56.25
CA ARG A 230 12.51 -3.58 55.32
C ARG A 230 11.40 -2.67 54.77
N SER A 231 10.76 -1.85 55.62
CA SER A 231 9.78 -0.88 55.14
C SER A 231 10.36 0.14 54.20
N LYS A 232 11.58 0.64 54.49
CA LYS A 232 12.31 1.55 53.61
C LYS A 232 12.68 0.88 52.28
N SER A 233 13.10 -0.38 52.31
CA SER A 233 13.38 -1.16 51.10
C SER A 233 12.11 -1.37 50.25
N ALA A 234 10.95 -1.62 50.85
CA ALA A 234 9.67 -1.77 50.14
C ALA A 234 9.32 -0.50 49.35
N VAL A 235 9.49 0.66 49.92
CA VAL A 235 9.31 1.95 49.21
C VAL A 235 10.30 2.09 48.06
N GLN A 236 11.58 1.82 48.27
CA GLN A 236 12.60 1.95 47.23
C GLN A 236 12.36 0.98 46.08
N ASN A 237 11.83 -0.23 46.33
CA ASN A 237 11.49 -1.22 45.34
C ASN A 237 10.18 -0.87 44.57
N ALA A 238 9.28 -0.08 45.14
CA ALA A 238 8.06 0.36 44.48
C ALA A 238 8.30 1.51 43.47
N ILE A 239 9.28 2.37 43.72
CA ILE A 239 9.58 3.54 42.88
C ILE A 239 9.86 3.18 41.40
N PRO A 240 10.74 2.21 41.07
CA PRO A 240 10.97 1.84 39.67
C PRO A 240 9.70 1.40 38.95
N ASN A 241 8.83 0.62 39.61
CA ASN A 241 7.58 0.12 39.01
C ASN A 241 6.63 1.28 38.64
N VAL A 242 6.58 2.34 39.43
CA VAL A 242 5.79 3.54 39.11
C VAL A 242 6.35 4.24 37.87
N TYR A 243 7.66 4.49 37.80
CA TYR A 243 8.27 5.13 36.63
C TYR A 243 8.17 4.27 35.37
N ASP A 244 8.35 2.95 35.48
CA ASP A 244 8.23 2.04 34.34
C ASP A 244 6.80 2.00 33.81
N SER A 245 5.78 2.03 34.72
CA SER A 245 4.38 2.07 34.30
C SER A 245 3.99 3.43 33.71
N GLU A 246 4.51 4.54 34.22
CA GLU A 246 4.34 5.87 33.62
C GLU A 246 4.95 5.94 32.22
N SER A 247 6.17 5.40 32.05
CA SER A 247 6.81 5.28 30.74
C SER A 247 5.99 4.42 29.78
N SER A 248 5.37 3.35 30.29
CA SER A 248 4.52 2.45 29.49
C SER A 248 3.26 3.16 28.97
N ILE A 249 2.66 4.08 29.75
CA ILE A 249 1.54 4.92 29.29
C ILE A 249 2.00 5.78 28.11
N ASN A 250 3.13 6.45 28.25
CA ASN A 250 3.65 7.31 27.19
C ASN A 250 3.96 6.54 25.90
N LEU A 251 4.54 5.33 26.01
CA LEU A 251 4.80 4.47 24.87
C LEU A 251 3.51 4.02 24.19
N ALA A 252 2.49 3.61 24.97
CA ALA A 252 1.20 3.20 24.44
C ALA A 252 0.45 4.37 23.77
N LEU A 253 0.54 5.59 24.32
CA LEU A 253 -0.01 6.80 23.69
C LEU A 253 0.71 7.14 22.38
N TRP A 254 2.04 7.00 22.31
CA TRP A 254 2.76 7.20 21.05
C TRP A 254 2.37 6.16 19.99
N GLN A 255 2.17 4.91 20.38
CA GLN A 255 1.68 3.87 19.48
C GLN A 255 0.28 4.20 18.97
N LEU A 256 -0.64 4.64 19.84
CA LEU A 256 -1.98 5.05 19.46
C LEU A 256 -1.94 6.24 18.48
N LYS A 257 -1.14 7.28 18.77
CA LYS A 257 -0.94 8.43 17.86
C LYS A 257 -0.42 8.00 16.49
N ALA A 258 0.57 7.11 16.47
CA ALA A 258 1.14 6.59 15.23
C ALA A 258 0.10 5.84 14.39
N VAL A 259 -0.74 5.01 15.02
CA VAL A 259 -1.82 4.28 14.34
C VAL A 259 -2.93 5.23 13.88
N MET A 260 -3.27 6.25 14.67
CA MET A 260 -4.23 7.28 14.26
C MET A 260 -3.70 8.18 13.14
N GLY A 261 -2.39 8.26 12.94
CA GLY A 261 -1.77 9.11 11.92
C GLY A 261 -1.66 10.59 12.33
N ILE A 262 -1.75 10.89 13.62
CA ILE A 262 -1.59 12.26 14.17
C ILE A 262 -0.16 12.52 14.66
N GLY A 263 0.15 13.80 14.93
CA GLY A 263 1.46 14.20 15.41
C GLY A 263 1.82 13.59 16.77
N LEU A 264 3.06 13.12 16.94
CA LEU A 264 3.51 12.54 18.22
C LEU A 264 3.53 13.55 19.37
N ASP A 265 3.64 14.85 19.05
CA ASP A 265 3.69 15.94 20.03
C ASP A 265 2.30 16.42 20.48
N GLU A 266 1.23 15.95 19.85
CA GLU A 266 -0.14 16.27 20.25
C GLU A 266 -0.42 15.73 21.66
N ASN A 267 -1.01 16.54 22.52
CA ASN A 267 -1.33 16.12 23.87
C ASN A 267 -2.71 15.48 23.92
N ILE A 268 -2.75 14.14 23.89
CA ILE A 268 -3.98 13.36 23.93
C ILE A 268 -3.99 12.45 25.17
N ASP A 269 -5.18 12.12 25.60
CA ASP A 269 -5.46 11.09 26.60
C ASP A 269 -6.66 10.24 26.15
N VAL A 270 -6.89 9.08 26.79
CA VAL A 270 -8.01 8.19 26.48
C VAL A 270 -9.02 8.13 27.62
N ALA A 271 -10.30 8.06 27.27
CA ALA A 271 -11.42 7.93 28.19
C ALA A 271 -11.72 6.47 28.56
N GLY A 272 -12.40 6.24 29.67
CA GLY A 272 -12.88 4.92 30.09
C GLY A 272 -11.84 4.09 30.84
N CYS A 273 -12.24 2.88 31.24
CA CYS A 273 -11.38 1.87 31.85
C CYS A 273 -11.65 0.48 31.24
N LEU A 274 -10.71 -0.45 31.41
CA LEU A 274 -10.90 -1.83 30.91
C LEU A 274 -12.06 -2.55 31.58
N ALA A 275 -12.34 -2.21 32.83
CA ALA A 275 -13.45 -2.82 33.59
C ALA A 275 -14.82 -2.58 32.93
N ASP A 276 -15.00 -1.48 32.20
CA ASP A 276 -16.25 -1.16 31.48
C ASP A 276 -16.54 -2.23 30.39
N HIS A 277 -15.48 -2.82 29.83
CA HIS A 277 -15.60 -3.86 28.81
C HIS A 277 -15.79 -5.27 29.40
N ALA A 278 -15.58 -5.45 30.69
CA ALA A 278 -15.73 -6.75 31.36
C ALA A 278 -17.18 -7.20 31.42
N GLY A 279 -18.15 -6.23 31.59
CA GLY A 279 -19.58 -6.52 31.63
C GLY A 279 -20.16 -7.08 30.33
N ASN A 280 -19.50 -6.82 29.20
CA ASN A 280 -19.94 -7.22 27.85
C ASN A 280 -19.28 -8.52 27.34
N MET A 281 -18.63 -9.30 28.22
CA MET A 281 -18.07 -10.60 27.87
C MET A 281 -19.17 -11.65 27.70
N ILE A 282 -19.79 -11.69 26.51
CA ILE A 282 -20.92 -12.59 26.21
C ILE A 282 -20.39 -13.97 25.82
N HIS A 283 -20.86 -14.99 26.53
CA HIS A 283 -20.43 -16.39 26.36
C HIS A 283 -20.96 -17.08 25.08
N ASP A 284 -22.06 -16.59 24.48
CA ASP A 284 -22.88 -17.38 23.55
C ASP A 284 -22.94 -16.89 22.09
N VAL A 285 -22.32 -15.77 21.73
CA VAL A 285 -22.56 -15.14 20.41
C VAL A 285 -21.87 -15.91 19.25
N TYR A 286 -20.84 -16.71 19.51
CA TYR A 286 -20.02 -17.34 18.48
C TYR A 286 -20.02 -18.88 18.48
N ALA A 287 -20.98 -19.50 19.14
CA ALA A 287 -21.13 -20.97 19.18
C ALA A 287 -21.85 -21.53 17.93
N HIS A 288 -21.72 -20.89 16.75
CA HIS A 288 -22.28 -21.43 15.52
C HIS A 288 -21.35 -22.47 14.90
N ASP A 289 -21.92 -23.62 14.57
CA ASP A 289 -21.23 -24.77 13.97
C ASP A 289 -20.66 -24.47 12.57
N GLU A 290 -21.10 -23.43 11.89
CA GLU A 290 -20.68 -23.08 10.54
C GLU A 290 -20.03 -21.69 10.51
N ILE A 291 -18.71 -21.68 10.25
CA ILE A 291 -17.94 -20.45 10.05
C ILE A 291 -18.13 -19.98 8.63
N VAL A 292 -18.89 -18.91 8.43
CA VAL A 292 -19.11 -18.26 7.13
C VAL A 292 -18.02 -17.21 6.91
N LEU A 293 -17.36 -17.26 5.75
CA LEU A 293 -16.25 -16.36 5.38
C LEU A 293 -16.62 -15.42 4.21
N ASP A 294 -17.90 -15.27 3.89
CA ASP A 294 -18.35 -14.52 2.71
C ASP A 294 -18.01 -13.03 2.80
N ASP A 295 -17.96 -12.48 4.01
CA ASP A 295 -17.61 -11.08 4.27
C ASP A 295 -16.12 -10.85 4.56
N ASN A 296 -15.35 -11.94 4.68
CA ASN A 296 -13.91 -11.84 4.89
C ASN A 296 -13.22 -11.16 3.70
N SER A 297 -12.54 -10.03 3.96
CA SER A 297 -11.90 -9.24 2.92
C SER A 297 -10.80 -10.02 2.17
N THR A 298 -10.05 -10.89 2.85
CA THR A 298 -9.03 -11.73 2.20
C THR A 298 -9.67 -12.73 1.23
N MET A 299 -10.77 -13.38 1.61
CA MET A 299 -11.49 -14.30 0.73
C MET A 299 -12.09 -13.59 -0.48
N ARG A 300 -12.66 -12.39 -0.30
CA ARG A 300 -13.15 -11.55 -1.41
C ARG A 300 -12.03 -11.14 -2.36
N GLN A 301 -10.87 -10.72 -1.84
CA GLN A 301 -9.70 -10.42 -2.68
C GLN A 301 -9.25 -11.64 -3.48
N LEU A 302 -9.20 -12.82 -2.86
CA LEU A 302 -8.84 -14.07 -3.54
C LEU A 302 -9.88 -14.47 -4.59
N ALA A 303 -11.18 -14.26 -4.35
CA ALA A 303 -12.23 -14.51 -5.34
C ALA A 303 -12.05 -13.62 -6.58
N ILE A 304 -11.77 -12.32 -6.41
CA ILE A 304 -11.47 -11.40 -7.51
C ILE A 304 -10.22 -11.87 -8.28
N GLN A 305 -9.15 -12.26 -7.58
CA GLN A 305 -7.91 -12.75 -8.19
C GLN A 305 -8.12 -14.06 -8.95
N ALA A 306 -8.97 -14.99 -8.44
CA ALA A 306 -9.35 -16.21 -9.15
C ALA A 306 -10.04 -15.88 -10.48
N GLU A 307 -10.93 -14.88 -10.49
CA GLU A 307 -11.58 -14.42 -11.72
C GLU A 307 -10.58 -13.75 -12.68
N GLN A 308 -9.63 -12.96 -12.18
CA GLN A 308 -8.54 -12.38 -12.98
C GLN A 308 -7.70 -13.47 -13.67
N ILE A 309 -7.34 -14.53 -12.95
CA ILE A 309 -6.61 -15.67 -13.53
C ILE A 309 -7.45 -16.37 -14.61
N ALA A 310 -8.76 -16.58 -14.37
CA ALA A 310 -9.68 -17.14 -15.35
C ALA A 310 -9.79 -16.26 -16.61
N ASN A 311 -9.81 -14.93 -16.45
CA ASN A 311 -9.79 -13.98 -17.55
C ASN A 311 -8.43 -13.91 -18.25
N THR A 312 -7.32 -14.14 -17.54
CA THR A 312 -5.97 -14.28 -18.14
C THR A 312 -5.89 -15.52 -19.03
N ILE A 313 -6.52 -16.64 -18.65
CA ILE A 313 -6.63 -17.82 -19.54
C ILE A 313 -7.38 -17.46 -20.84
N LYS A 314 -8.47 -16.68 -20.75
CA LYS A 314 -9.20 -16.19 -21.94
C LYS A 314 -8.32 -15.27 -22.79
N LEU A 315 -7.55 -14.37 -22.15
CA LEU A 315 -6.59 -13.49 -22.82
C LEU A 315 -5.57 -14.29 -23.66
N GLN A 316 -5.01 -15.36 -23.07
CA GLN A 316 -4.07 -16.25 -23.80
C GLN A 316 -4.76 -17.00 -24.96
N LYS A 317 -6.01 -17.42 -24.79
CA LYS A 317 -6.79 -18.03 -25.88
C LYS A 317 -7.05 -17.02 -27.00
N TYR A 318 -7.39 -15.77 -26.69
CA TYR A 318 -7.66 -14.72 -27.66
C TYR A 318 -6.43 -14.27 -28.44
N ALA A 319 -5.20 -14.56 -27.97
CA ALA A 319 -3.97 -14.40 -28.75
C ALA A 319 -3.94 -15.23 -30.05
N SER A 320 -4.85 -16.18 -30.21
CA SER A 320 -5.00 -17.00 -31.41
C SER A 320 -6.05 -16.46 -32.40
N LEU A 321 -6.79 -15.42 -32.03
CA LEU A 321 -7.80 -14.82 -32.89
C LEU A 321 -7.16 -13.78 -33.85
N PRO A 322 -7.77 -13.60 -35.04
CA PRO A 322 -7.34 -12.54 -35.96
C PRO A 322 -7.50 -11.15 -35.33
N SER A 323 -6.58 -10.25 -35.69
CA SER A 323 -6.68 -8.83 -35.34
C SER A 323 -6.67 -7.97 -36.61
N LEU A 324 -7.46 -6.90 -36.60
CA LEU A 324 -7.58 -5.93 -37.66
C LEU A 324 -7.25 -4.54 -37.14
N ALA A 325 -6.36 -3.83 -37.81
CA ALA A 325 -6.04 -2.44 -37.51
C ALA A 325 -6.10 -1.61 -38.78
N VAL A 326 -6.42 -0.33 -38.63
CA VAL A 326 -6.29 0.71 -39.66
C VAL A 326 -5.11 1.59 -39.33
N ALA A 327 -4.34 1.97 -40.34
CA ALA A 327 -3.24 2.92 -40.21
C ALA A 327 -3.37 4.00 -41.29
N TYR A 328 -3.06 5.22 -40.92
CA TYR A 328 -2.86 6.34 -41.80
C TYR A 328 -1.45 6.87 -41.58
N ALA A 329 -0.73 7.18 -42.66
CA ALA A 329 0.55 7.87 -42.54
C ALA A 329 0.66 8.97 -43.60
N TYR A 330 1.21 10.08 -43.21
CA TYR A 330 1.67 11.18 -44.06
C TYR A 330 3.15 11.37 -43.83
N ASN A 331 3.94 11.20 -44.87
CA ASN A 331 5.40 11.25 -44.78
C ASN A 331 5.94 12.30 -45.75
N LEU A 332 6.97 12.99 -45.34
CA LEU A 332 7.79 13.92 -46.13
C LEU A 332 9.21 13.36 -46.16
N ASN A 333 9.70 13.07 -47.37
CA ASN A 333 11.07 12.60 -47.53
C ASN A 333 11.84 13.58 -48.43
N ALA A 334 13.08 13.84 -48.07
CA ALA A 334 14.02 14.58 -48.87
C ALA A 334 15.37 13.86 -48.87
N MET A 335 15.96 13.73 -50.05
CA MET A 335 17.30 13.16 -50.23
C MET A 335 18.18 14.17 -50.95
N THR A 336 19.38 14.42 -50.43
CA THR A 336 20.29 15.43 -50.97
C THR A 336 21.75 15.01 -50.80
N ASN A 337 22.62 15.61 -51.60
CA ASN A 337 24.06 15.43 -51.46
C ASN A 337 24.75 16.54 -50.66
N ASP A 338 24.07 17.63 -50.40
CA ASP A 338 24.52 18.83 -49.69
C ASP A 338 23.63 19.12 -48.44
N PHE A 339 23.86 20.26 -47.80
CA PHE A 339 23.08 20.76 -46.69
C PHE A 339 22.36 22.10 -47.02
N ASP A 340 22.05 22.33 -48.31
CA ASP A 340 21.26 23.51 -48.69
C ASP A 340 19.77 23.29 -48.53
N PHE A 341 19.28 23.54 -47.35
CA PHE A 341 17.86 23.30 -46.95
C PHE A 341 16.85 24.12 -47.78
N LYS A 342 17.26 25.21 -48.47
CA LYS A 342 16.36 26.03 -49.24
C LYS A 342 15.92 25.37 -50.54
N ASN A 343 16.75 24.47 -51.07
CA ASN A 343 16.54 23.84 -52.37
C ASN A 343 16.20 22.34 -52.27
N TYR A 344 15.72 21.88 -51.10
CA TYR A 344 15.34 20.48 -50.91
C TYR A 344 14.01 20.18 -51.60
N ASN A 345 14.02 19.18 -52.46
CA ASN A 345 12.79 18.63 -53.04
C ASN A 345 12.15 17.67 -52.02
N TRP A 346 11.20 18.19 -51.26
CA TRP A 346 10.42 17.37 -50.37
C TRP A 346 9.37 16.61 -51.16
N SER A 347 9.37 15.28 -51.02
CA SER A 347 8.38 14.38 -51.62
C SER A 347 7.34 13.97 -50.60
N PRO A 348 6.14 14.60 -50.59
CA PRO A 348 5.06 14.17 -49.73
C PRO A 348 4.36 12.95 -50.28
N TYR A 349 4.05 12.00 -49.40
CA TYR A 349 3.17 10.89 -49.74
C TYR A 349 2.30 10.53 -48.53
N SER A 350 1.09 10.05 -48.78
CA SER A 350 0.18 9.58 -47.76
C SER A 350 -0.50 8.30 -48.17
N TYR A 351 -0.82 7.46 -47.21
CA TYR A 351 -1.63 6.28 -47.44
C TYR A 351 -2.54 5.95 -46.27
N VAL A 352 -3.65 5.28 -46.58
CA VAL A 352 -4.49 4.58 -45.62
C VAL A 352 -4.35 3.07 -45.90
N GLY A 353 -4.09 2.31 -44.85
CA GLY A 353 -3.90 0.86 -44.96
C GLY A 353 -4.71 0.12 -43.89
N PHE A 354 -5.20 -1.06 -44.26
CA PHE A 354 -5.78 -2.02 -43.33
C PHE A 354 -4.81 -3.18 -43.16
N SER A 355 -4.49 -3.52 -41.92
CA SER A 355 -3.62 -4.65 -41.57
C SER A 355 -4.44 -5.72 -40.87
N LEU A 356 -4.64 -6.87 -41.54
CA LEU A 356 -5.24 -8.06 -40.96
C LEU A 356 -4.13 -9.05 -40.58
N GLN A 357 -3.98 -9.32 -39.30
CA GLN A 357 -3.03 -10.29 -38.80
C GLN A 357 -3.75 -11.54 -38.34
N ILE A 358 -3.48 -12.67 -39.00
CA ILE A 358 -4.02 -13.98 -38.67
C ILE A 358 -2.88 -14.87 -38.18
N PRO A 359 -2.79 -15.15 -36.87
CA PRO A 359 -1.73 -15.98 -36.34
C PRO A 359 -1.98 -17.48 -36.63
N ILE A 360 -1.35 -18.05 -37.65
CA ILE A 360 -1.56 -19.43 -38.10
C ILE A 360 -0.78 -20.43 -37.24
N PHE A 361 0.54 -20.27 -37.13
CA PHE A 361 1.41 -21.17 -36.40
C PHE A 361 2.50 -20.42 -35.63
N ALA A 362 2.76 -20.83 -34.40
CA ALA A 362 3.77 -20.22 -33.53
C ALA A 362 4.59 -21.29 -32.75
N GLY A 363 4.90 -22.42 -33.38
CA GLY A 363 5.72 -23.46 -32.76
C GLY A 363 5.18 -24.01 -31.42
N GLY A 364 3.87 -24.01 -31.21
CA GLY A 364 3.26 -24.45 -29.94
C GLY A 364 3.25 -23.42 -28.82
N LYS A 365 3.91 -22.25 -28.96
CA LYS A 365 4.02 -21.22 -27.91
C LYS A 365 2.66 -20.85 -27.27
N ARG A 366 1.63 -20.64 -28.09
CA ARG A 366 0.30 -20.26 -27.63
C ARG A 366 -0.39 -21.39 -26.85
N TYR A 367 -0.24 -22.63 -27.30
CA TYR A 367 -0.75 -23.81 -26.60
C TYR A 367 -0.14 -23.92 -25.20
N HIS A 368 1.19 -23.82 -25.13
CA HIS A 368 1.89 -23.89 -23.84
C HIS A 368 1.57 -22.71 -22.93
N ALA A 369 1.36 -21.48 -23.44
CA ALA A 369 0.94 -20.32 -22.67
C ALA A 369 -0.45 -20.53 -22.04
N VAL A 370 -1.41 -21.10 -22.79
CA VAL A 370 -2.73 -21.46 -22.22
C VAL A 370 -2.60 -22.54 -21.15
N ARG A 371 -1.77 -23.58 -21.39
CA ARG A 371 -1.53 -24.65 -20.40
C ARG A 371 -0.88 -24.12 -19.13
N GLN A 372 0.13 -23.24 -19.27
CA GLN A 372 0.76 -22.57 -18.14
C GLN A 372 -0.25 -21.78 -17.30
N ALA A 373 -1.12 -20.98 -17.94
CA ALA A 373 -2.16 -20.22 -17.24
C ALA A 373 -3.22 -21.15 -16.56
N GLN A 374 -3.49 -22.33 -17.14
CA GLN A 374 -4.37 -23.32 -16.51
C GLN A 374 -3.74 -23.95 -15.26
N VAL A 375 -2.43 -24.26 -15.31
CA VAL A 375 -1.70 -24.77 -14.14
C VAL A 375 -1.64 -23.70 -13.05
N GLN A 376 -1.36 -22.44 -13.43
CA GLN A 376 -1.38 -21.31 -12.49
C GLN A 376 -2.74 -21.17 -11.80
N LYS A 377 -3.86 -21.38 -12.53
CA LYS A 377 -5.19 -21.42 -11.91
C LYS A 377 -5.31 -22.55 -10.88
N ALA A 378 -4.87 -23.76 -11.22
CA ALA A 378 -4.92 -24.90 -10.31
C ALA A 378 -4.05 -24.67 -9.05
N GLU A 379 -2.87 -24.10 -9.20
CA GLU A 379 -2.02 -23.69 -8.06
C GLU A 379 -2.73 -22.67 -7.18
N PHE A 380 -3.39 -21.68 -7.79
CA PHE A 380 -4.13 -20.67 -7.06
C PHE A 380 -5.35 -21.24 -6.31
N ASP A 381 -6.09 -22.17 -6.94
CA ASP A 381 -7.24 -22.84 -6.30
C ASP A 381 -6.76 -23.61 -5.04
N LEU A 382 -5.60 -24.28 -5.08
CA LEU A 382 -5.02 -24.94 -3.92
C LEU A 382 -4.59 -23.95 -2.83
N GLN A 383 -4.05 -22.78 -3.22
CA GLN A 383 -3.69 -21.72 -2.29
C GLN A 383 -4.92 -21.11 -1.62
N LEU A 384 -6.01 -20.94 -2.36
CA LEU A 384 -7.29 -20.49 -1.84
C LEU A 384 -7.83 -21.45 -0.77
N ASP A 385 -7.89 -22.75 -1.06
CA ASP A 385 -8.29 -23.78 -0.08
C ASP A 385 -7.42 -23.75 1.18
N ASN A 386 -6.11 -23.57 1.01
CA ASN A 386 -5.20 -23.47 2.15
C ASN A 386 -5.45 -22.21 2.99
N THR A 387 -5.68 -21.08 2.34
CA THR A 387 -5.99 -19.81 3.03
C THR A 387 -7.31 -19.90 3.78
N GLU A 388 -8.34 -20.50 3.17
CA GLU A 388 -9.63 -20.74 3.84
C GLU A 388 -9.44 -21.58 5.12
N ARG A 389 -8.64 -22.66 5.05
CA ARG A 389 -8.33 -23.47 6.24
C ARG A 389 -7.60 -22.69 7.31
N GLN A 390 -6.63 -21.85 6.93
CA GLN A 390 -5.89 -21.00 7.87
C GLN A 390 -6.81 -19.96 8.55
N LEU A 391 -7.72 -19.34 7.80
CA LEU A 391 -8.71 -18.42 8.37
C LEU A 391 -9.65 -19.12 9.35
N LYS A 392 -10.15 -20.32 9.01
CA LYS A 392 -10.97 -21.11 9.93
C LYS A 392 -10.22 -21.50 11.20
N ILE A 393 -8.92 -21.77 11.11
CA ILE A 393 -8.06 -22.04 12.30
C ILE A 393 -7.92 -20.76 13.13
N ALA A 394 -7.65 -19.61 12.50
CA ALA A 394 -7.50 -18.33 13.19
C ALA A 394 -8.79 -17.94 13.94
N ILE A 395 -9.95 -18.08 13.30
CA ILE A 395 -11.25 -17.82 13.95
C ILE A 395 -11.45 -18.72 15.18
N ARG A 396 -11.18 -20.04 15.06
CA ARG A 396 -11.27 -20.96 16.20
C ARG A 396 -10.28 -20.60 17.31
N GLN A 397 -9.10 -20.13 16.95
CA GLN A 397 -8.12 -19.65 17.92
C GLN A 397 -8.61 -18.43 18.67
N TYR A 398 -9.16 -17.42 17.96
CA TYR A 398 -9.69 -16.22 18.61
C TYR A 398 -10.89 -16.53 19.50
N LEU A 399 -11.82 -17.37 19.07
CA LEU A 399 -12.92 -17.85 19.90
C LEU A 399 -12.41 -18.55 21.18
N LYS A 400 -11.35 -19.39 21.05
CA LYS A 400 -10.75 -20.06 22.19
C LYS A 400 -10.03 -19.10 23.14
N GLN A 401 -9.37 -18.07 22.58
CA GLN A 401 -8.74 -17.00 23.37
C GLN A 401 -9.79 -16.18 24.14
N MET A 402 -10.93 -15.87 23.51
CA MET A 402 -12.04 -15.18 24.18
C MET A 402 -12.61 -16.03 25.34
N GLU A 403 -12.89 -17.32 25.08
CA GLU A 403 -13.34 -18.25 26.14
C GLU A 403 -12.33 -18.36 27.29
N THR A 404 -11.06 -18.45 26.97
CA THR A 404 -9.99 -18.52 27.98
C THR A 404 -9.86 -17.22 28.73
N GLY A 405 -9.91 -16.08 28.04
CA GLY A 405 -9.89 -14.73 28.64
C GLY A 405 -10.99 -14.55 29.66
N MET A 406 -12.22 -14.96 29.33
CA MET A 406 -13.37 -14.89 30.21
C MET A 406 -13.21 -15.77 31.46
N LYS A 407 -12.82 -17.05 31.30
CA LYS A 407 -12.58 -17.94 32.45
C LYS A 407 -11.45 -17.43 33.34
N THR A 408 -10.41 -16.86 32.73
CA THR A 408 -9.30 -16.24 33.46
C THR A 408 -9.77 -15.00 34.21
N TYR A 409 -10.64 -14.18 33.64
CA TYR A 409 -11.23 -13.01 34.30
C TYR A 409 -12.07 -13.42 35.53
N GLU A 410 -12.97 -14.40 35.40
CA GLU A 410 -13.77 -14.92 36.52
C GLU A 410 -12.88 -15.42 37.68
N SER A 411 -11.83 -16.17 37.34
CA SER A 411 -10.86 -16.65 38.32
C SER A 411 -10.06 -15.53 38.97
N ALA A 412 -9.62 -14.53 38.15
CA ALA A 412 -8.84 -13.39 38.61
C ALA A 412 -9.70 -12.46 39.52
N GLN A 413 -11.00 -12.30 39.21
CA GLN A 413 -11.92 -11.52 40.04
C GLN A 413 -12.05 -12.14 41.45
N ALA A 414 -12.22 -13.46 41.51
CA ALA A 414 -12.26 -14.17 42.79
C ALA A 414 -10.93 -14.09 43.57
N ALA A 415 -9.81 -14.14 42.81
CA ALA A 415 -8.47 -13.97 43.37
C ALA A 415 -8.27 -12.55 43.94
N VAL A 416 -8.69 -11.50 43.23
CA VAL A 416 -8.65 -10.11 43.72
C VAL A 416 -9.45 -9.96 45.00
N GLU A 417 -10.68 -10.48 45.07
CA GLU A 417 -11.49 -10.41 46.27
C GLU A 417 -10.83 -11.09 47.45
N THR A 418 -10.26 -12.29 47.25
CA THR A 418 -9.57 -13.06 48.29
C THR A 418 -8.28 -12.37 48.72
N ALA A 419 -7.47 -11.88 47.78
CA ALA A 419 -6.22 -11.18 48.05
C ALA A 419 -6.44 -9.83 48.74
N GLN A 420 -7.53 -9.10 48.39
CA GLN A 420 -7.92 -7.89 49.08
C GLN A 420 -8.26 -8.15 50.54
N LYS A 421 -9.06 -9.17 50.84
CA LYS A 421 -9.39 -9.59 52.22
C LYS A 421 -8.11 -10.00 52.98
N ALA A 422 -7.21 -10.72 52.33
CA ALA A 422 -5.94 -11.12 52.96
C ALA A 422 -5.05 -9.90 53.29
N TYR A 423 -4.98 -8.95 52.38
CA TYR A 423 -4.24 -7.68 52.58
C TYR A 423 -4.85 -6.87 53.72
N ASP A 424 -6.16 -6.72 53.77
CA ASP A 424 -6.89 -5.98 54.84
C ASP A 424 -6.63 -6.61 56.22
N ILE A 425 -6.68 -7.93 56.31
CA ILE A 425 -6.37 -8.68 57.56
C ILE A 425 -4.89 -8.52 57.95
N ALA A 426 -3.97 -8.66 56.99
CA ALA A 426 -2.55 -8.51 57.22
C ALA A 426 -2.20 -7.08 57.67
N SER A 427 -2.81 -6.05 57.04
CA SER A 427 -2.65 -4.63 57.37
C SER A 427 -3.17 -4.34 58.82
N GLN A 428 -4.34 -4.83 59.14
CA GLN A 428 -4.91 -4.67 60.51
C GLN A 428 -4.01 -5.37 61.56
N SER A 429 -3.62 -6.62 61.29
CA SER A 429 -2.79 -7.41 62.21
C SER A 429 -1.40 -6.77 62.39
N TYR A 430 -0.80 -6.24 61.36
CA TYR A 430 0.46 -5.51 61.42
C TYR A 430 0.32 -4.22 62.24
N ASN A 431 -0.75 -3.46 62.02
CA ASN A 431 -1.03 -2.24 62.81
C ASN A 431 -1.21 -2.53 64.32
N LEU A 432 -1.77 -3.72 64.66
CA LEU A 432 -1.91 -4.19 66.02
C LEU A 432 -0.64 -4.87 66.61
N GLY A 433 0.43 -5.00 65.81
CA GLY A 433 1.68 -5.67 66.20
C GLY A 433 1.57 -7.18 66.30
N ARG A 434 0.58 -7.81 65.63
CA ARG A 434 0.30 -9.26 65.66
C ARG A 434 0.83 -10.04 64.46
N SER A 435 1.26 -9.34 63.40
CA SER A 435 1.91 -9.91 62.20
C SER A 435 3.17 -9.16 61.86
N THR A 436 3.98 -9.74 60.97
CA THR A 436 5.25 -9.14 60.52
C THR A 436 5.06 -8.25 59.31
N ILE A 437 6.01 -7.35 59.06
CA ILE A 437 6.05 -6.52 57.83
C ILE A 437 6.18 -7.40 56.57
N THR A 438 6.78 -8.60 56.69
CA THR A 438 6.90 -9.57 55.59
C THR A 438 5.50 -10.09 55.20
N ASP A 439 4.65 -10.47 56.17
CA ASP A 439 3.29 -10.97 55.91
C ASP A 439 2.47 -9.88 55.16
N LEU A 440 2.62 -8.61 55.58
CA LEU A 440 1.95 -7.49 54.90
C LEU A 440 2.44 -7.30 53.47
N ASN A 441 3.77 -7.36 53.25
CA ASN A 441 4.34 -7.20 51.92
C ASN A 441 3.94 -8.35 50.99
N ASP A 442 3.90 -9.60 51.51
CA ASP A 442 3.48 -10.76 50.74
C ASP A 442 2.00 -10.66 50.33
N ALA A 443 1.14 -10.22 51.26
CA ALA A 443 -0.26 -9.97 50.95
C ALA A 443 -0.46 -8.84 49.94
N GLN A 444 0.33 -7.76 50.05
CA GLN A 444 0.32 -6.68 49.04
C GLN A 444 0.79 -7.18 47.64
N LEU A 445 1.82 -8.00 47.59
CA LEU A 445 2.30 -8.58 46.35
C LEU A 445 1.24 -9.46 45.69
N ALA A 446 0.58 -10.33 46.48
CA ALA A 446 -0.49 -11.20 46.01
C ALA A 446 -1.68 -10.39 45.45
N LEU A 447 -2.08 -9.31 46.13
CA LEU A 447 -3.12 -8.40 45.64
C LEU A 447 -2.75 -7.73 44.37
N THR A 448 -1.50 -7.18 44.26
CA THR A 448 -0.98 -6.55 43.06
C THR A 448 -1.00 -7.50 41.86
N GLN A 449 -0.51 -8.72 42.06
CA GLN A 449 -0.51 -9.74 41.00
C GLN A 449 -1.94 -10.11 40.54
N ALA A 450 -2.88 -10.23 41.47
CA ALA A 450 -4.28 -10.52 41.16
C ALA A 450 -4.93 -9.40 40.36
N GLN A 451 -4.71 -8.15 40.75
CA GLN A 451 -5.26 -6.97 40.05
C GLN A 451 -4.70 -6.85 38.62
N LEU A 452 -3.38 -6.92 38.46
CA LEU A 452 -2.73 -6.91 37.13
C LEU A 452 -3.20 -8.08 36.27
N GLY A 453 -3.35 -9.27 36.87
CA GLY A 453 -3.86 -10.46 36.19
C GLY A 453 -5.30 -10.28 35.67
N MET A 454 -6.14 -9.60 36.46
CA MET A 454 -7.53 -9.30 36.06
C MET A 454 -7.58 -8.34 34.86
N SER A 455 -6.84 -7.22 34.91
CA SER A 455 -6.77 -6.27 33.79
C SER A 455 -6.19 -6.91 32.54
N GLN A 456 -5.16 -7.77 32.67
CA GLN A 456 -4.59 -8.51 31.55
C GLN A 456 -5.61 -9.49 30.92
N ALA A 457 -6.45 -10.13 31.71
CA ALA A 457 -7.48 -11.04 31.21
C ALA A 457 -8.51 -10.31 30.35
N VAL A 458 -8.98 -9.12 30.80
CA VAL A 458 -9.88 -8.27 30.02
C VAL A 458 -9.22 -7.83 28.72
N TYR A 459 -7.99 -7.33 28.79
CA TYR A 459 -7.23 -6.90 27.61
C TYR A 459 -7.09 -8.03 26.58
N ASN A 460 -6.75 -9.24 27.03
CA ASN A 460 -6.62 -10.39 26.13
C ASN A 460 -7.96 -10.74 25.45
N TYR A 461 -9.08 -10.63 26.18
CA TYR A 461 -10.41 -10.86 25.63
C TYR A 461 -10.77 -9.82 24.55
N VAL A 462 -10.64 -8.52 24.85
CA VAL A 462 -11.03 -7.47 23.91
C VAL A 462 -10.15 -7.48 22.65
N ASN A 463 -8.85 -7.83 22.77
CA ASN A 463 -7.97 -8.00 21.62
C ASN A 463 -8.37 -9.22 20.78
N ALA A 464 -8.69 -10.34 21.40
CA ALA A 464 -9.16 -11.52 20.67
C ALA A 464 -10.48 -11.23 19.95
N LYS A 465 -11.40 -10.48 20.57
CA LYS A 465 -12.65 -10.01 19.97
C LYS A 465 -12.36 -9.13 18.75
N ALA A 466 -11.50 -8.11 18.87
CA ALA A 466 -11.16 -7.22 17.78
C ALA A 466 -10.55 -7.96 16.57
N ASN A 467 -9.67 -8.95 16.81
CA ASN A 467 -9.10 -9.78 15.76
C ASN A 467 -10.13 -10.71 15.10
N LEU A 468 -11.07 -11.27 15.89
CA LEU A 468 -12.16 -12.09 15.38
C LEU A 468 -13.06 -11.28 14.43
N GLU A 469 -13.46 -10.11 14.88
CA GLU A 469 -14.28 -9.15 14.14
C GLU A 469 -13.62 -8.79 12.81
N GLN A 470 -12.34 -8.41 12.80
CA GLN A 470 -11.57 -8.17 11.58
C GLN A 470 -11.58 -9.38 10.64
N THR A 471 -11.39 -10.58 11.20
CA THR A 471 -11.32 -11.80 10.39
C THR A 471 -12.69 -12.18 9.82
N LEU A 472 -13.78 -11.91 10.51
CA LEU A 472 -15.13 -12.09 9.99
C LEU A 472 -15.53 -11.01 8.97
N GLY A 473 -14.83 -9.87 8.96
CA GLY A 473 -15.09 -8.78 8.01
C GLY A 473 -16.30 -7.93 8.37
N HIS A 474 -16.74 -7.97 9.63
CA HIS A 474 -17.85 -7.14 10.08
C HIS A 474 -17.40 -5.66 10.17
N ASP A 475 -18.13 -4.78 9.51
CA ASP A 475 -18.03 -3.33 9.70
C ASP A 475 -18.73 -2.94 11.00
N PHE A 476 -17.98 -2.34 11.92
CA PHE A 476 -18.42 -2.00 13.27
C PHE A 476 -19.31 -0.77 13.36
N SER A 477 -19.63 -0.15 12.24
CA SER A 477 -20.45 1.07 12.19
C SER A 477 -21.96 0.82 12.16
N GLU A 478 -22.42 -0.44 12.10
CA GLU A 478 -23.86 -0.73 11.87
C GLU A 478 -24.60 -1.43 13.01
N ASN A 479 -23.95 -1.77 14.14
CA ASN A 479 -24.65 -2.50 15.23
C ASN A 479 -24.22 -2.02 16.62
N GLU A 480 -24.54 -0.77 16.98
CA GLU A 480 -24.81 -0.36 18.35
C GLU A 480 -26.03 0.56 18.41
#